data_13f9abc84ee52ac16282e1b8c08f3ba7
#
_entry.id   13f9abc84ee52ac16282e1b8c08f3ba7
#
_cell.length_a   1.000
_cell.length_b   1.000
_cell.length_c   1.000
_cell.angle_alpha   90.00
_cell.angle_beta   90.00
_cell.angle_gamma   90.00
#
_symmetry.space_group_name_H-M   'P 1'
#
loop_
_entity.id
_entity.type
_entity.pdbx_description
1 polymer ?
#
loop_
_entity_poly.entity_id
_entity_poly.type
_entity_poly.pdbx_seq_one_letter_code
_entity_poly.pdbx_strand_id
1 'polypeptide(L)'
;MPRIVAFDIGIKNLAWCCADVNPNIILGWANENLLTGTNAEEEVRKSTCETCKKKASYQKGDKLYCVQHCPPLTPALRDLSGNLLRKVPAAQVIKALAKSSGASADQSKTKEASIVYLKERFCFPKDSAPKVKAFDLETIHDGIKDVVMRNKTLFSSCTHIYLENQPAFKNPVMKSVQMMLFATLRTLLDPVPRVLLVHAGRKTEGATKGDEGYKERKNASEDRVVEAFKSKKVSMTCHEGVDWFMIQKKKSDLADCLCMVMDAAGKLVT
;
A
#
# COMPACT_ATOMS: atom_id res chain seq x y z
N MET A 1 -24.25 7.51 18.02
CA MET A 1 -24.20 7.62 16.54
C MET A 1 -23.63 6.33 15.99
N PRO A 2 -24.16 5.77 14.90
CA PRO A 2 -23.56 4.59 14.29
C PRO A 2 -22.16 4.95 13.76
N ARG A 3 -21.20 4.07 14.01
CA ARG A 3 -19.85 4.12 13.47
C ARG A 3 -19.67 2.94 12.53
N ILE A 4 -19.14 3.18 11.36
CA ILE A 4 -18.90 2.16 10.36
C ILE A 4 -17.48 2.19 9.84
N VAL A 5 -16.98 1.00 9.48
CA VAL A 5 -15.74 0.88 8.71
C VAL A 5 -16.02 0.07 7.45
N ALA A 6 -15.45 0.51 6.32
CA ALA A 6 -15.51 -0.17 5.03
C ALA A 6 -14.11 -0.52 4.55
N PHE A 7 -13.98 -1.69 3.91
CA PHE A 7 -12.72 -2.21 3.37
C PHE A 7 -12.85 -2.50 1.88
N ASP A 8 -11.92 -1.96 1.10
CA ASP A 8 -11.63 -2.38 -0.27
C ASP A 8 -10.47 -3.38 -0.25
N ILE A 9 -10.69 -4.59 -0.80
CA ILE A 9 -9.80 -5.73 -0.57
C ILE A 9 -8.63 -5.72 -1.56
N GLY A 10 -7.43 -5.56 -1.03
CA GLY A 10 -6.18 -5.63 -1.79
C GLY A 10 -5.03 -6.19 -0.96
N ILE A 11 -4.08 -6.89 -1.58
CA ILE A 11 -2.88 -7.42 -0.88
C ILE A 11 -1.87 -6.31 -0.62
N LYS A 12 -1.56 -5.51 -1.65
CA LYS A 12 -0.64 -4.36 -1.54
C LYS A 12 -1.34 -3.06 -1.16
N ASN A 13 -2.65 -3.04 -1.28
CA ASN A 13 -3.47 -1.88 -1.03
C ASN A 13 -4.79 -2.36 -0.40
N LEU A 14 -4.74 -2.82 0.85
CA LEU A 14 -5.94 -3.01 1.65
C LEU A 14 -6.36 -1.61 2.12
N ALA A 15 -7.32 -1.03 1.43
CA ALA A 15 -7.83 0.28 1.83
C ALA A 15 -8.96 0.13 2.84
N TRP A 16 -9.05 1.07 3.79
CA TRP A 16 -10.16 1.15 4.73
C TRP A 16 -10.51 2.59 5.10
N CYS A 17 -11.79 2.82 5.40
CA CYS A 17 -12.30 4.09 5.89
C CYS A 17 -13.25 3.84 7.06
N CYS A 18 -12.98 4.44 8.21
CA CYS A 18 -13.84 4.42 9.39
C CYS A 18 -14.41 5.81 9.63
N ALA A 19 -15.73 5.90 9.76
CA ALA A 19 -16.40 7.17 10.01
C ALA A 19 -17.60 7.04 10.94
N ASP A 20 -17.87 8.09 11.70
CA ASP A 20 -19.15 8.31 12.33
C ASP A 20 -20.18 8.75 11.28
N VAL A 21 -21.41 8.26 11.39
CA VAL A 21 -22.50 8.54 10.45
C VAL A 21 -23.49 9.51 11.08
N ASN A 22 -23.83 10.59 10.35
CA ASN A 22 -24.68 11.68 10.83
C ASN A 22 -24.12 12.49 12.03
N PRO A 23 -23.23 13.46 11.78
CA PRO A 23 -22.61 13.82 10.50
C PRO A 23 -21.53 12.82 10.08
N ASN A 24 -21.23 12.73 8.77
CA ASN A 24 -20.16 11.85 8.30
C ASN A 24 -18.79 12.44 8.63
N ILE A 25 -18.20 11.96 9.73
CA ILE A 25 -16.89 12.39 10.22
C ILE A 25 -15.91 11.23 10.08
N ILE A 26 -14.93 11.36 9.22
CA ILE A 26 -13.88 10.35 9.04
C ILE A 26 -12.96 10.38 10.26
N LEU A 27 -12.85 9.24 10.93
CA LEU A 27 -12.01 9.02 12.11
C LEU A 27 -10.68 8.35 11.77
N GLY A 28 -10.65 7.59 10.69
CA GLY A 28 -9.46 6.94 10.18
C GLY A 28 -9.66 6.53 8.73
N TRP A 29 -8.61 6.71 7.92
CA TRP A 29 -8.63 6.42 6.49
C TRP A 29 -7.22 6.09 6.03
N ALA A 30 -6.99 4.86 5.57
CA ALA A 30 -5.66 4.41 5.23
C ALA A 30 -5.67 3.35 4.11
N ASN A 31 -4.49 3.22 3.50
CA ASN A 31 -4.19 2.17 2.54
C ASN A 31 -2.97 1.39 3.05
N GLU A 32 -3.13 0.10 3.28
CA GLU A 32 -2.18 -0.78 3.96
C GLU A 32 -1.57 -1.78 2.99
N ASN A 33 -0.26 -1.98 3.09
CA ASN A 33 0.41 -3.06 2.37
C ASN A 33 0.55 -4.28 3.30
N LEU A 34 -0.24 -5.32 3.05
CA LEU A 34 -0.24 -6.54 3.87
C LEU A 34 1.09 -7.31 3.82
N LEU A 35 1.95 -7.05 2.83
CA LEU A 35 3.23 -7.74 2.67
C LEU A 35 4.37 -7.12 3.47
N THR A 36 4.23 -5.86 3.84
CA THR A 36 5.28 -5.10 4.54
C THR A 36 4.83 -4.60 5.90
N GLY A 37 3.55 -4.75 6.22
CA GLY A 37 2.95 -4.22 7.43
C GLY A 37 2.99 -2.70 7.52
N THR A 38 3.21 -2.01 6.38
CA THR A 38 3.35 -0.56 6.32
C THR A 38 2.16 0.09 5.63
N ASN A 39 1.78 1.27 6.07
CA ASN A 39 0.83 2.08 5.33
C ASN A 39 1.48 2.76 4.11
N ALA A 40 0.66 3.30 3.21
CA ALA A 40 1.13 3.92 1.99
C ALA A 40 2.08 5.11 2.24
N GLU A 41 1.93 5.85 3.33
CA GLU A 41 2.80 6.96 3.71
C GLU A 41 4.19 6.49 4.14
N GLU A 42 4.27 5.41 4.93
CA GLU A 42 5.54 4.78 5.29
C GLU A 42 6.25 4.18 4.09
N GLU A 43 5.51 3.57 3.15
CA GLU A 43 6.10 3.09 1.89
C GLU A 43 6.69 4.23 1.06
N VAL A 44 6.02 5.38 1.02
CA VAL A 44 6.56 6.57 0.36
C VAL A 44 7.86 7.01 1.03
N ARG A 45 7.89 7.14 2.35
CA ARG A 45 9.10 7.50 3.10
C ARG A 45 10.23 6.49 2.86
N LYS A 46 9.91 5.17 2.93
CA LYS A 46 10.85 4.07 2.65
C LYS A 46 11.22 3.91 1.16
N SER A 47 10.72 4.76 0.28
CA SER A 47 10.99 4.69 -1.16
C SER A 47 11.53 5.99 -1.77
N THR A 48 11.68 7.05 -0.99
CA THR A 48 12.10 8.37 -1.47
C THR A 48 13.56 8.69 -1.13
N CYS A 49 14.16 9.53 -1.96
CA CYS A 49 15.50 10.04 -1.74
C CYS A 49 15.55 10.94 -0.51
N GLU A 50 16.54 10.72 0.36
CA GLU A 50 16.77 11.54 1.56
C GLU A 50 16.84 13.03 1.26
N THR A 51 17.47 13.39 0.11
CA THR A 51 17.77 14.79 -0.22
C THR A 51 16.61 15.49 -0.93
N CYS A 52 16.03 14.89 -2.00
CA CYS A 52 15.08 15.60 -2.87
C CYS A 52 13.66 15.03 -2.84
N LYS A 53 13.41 14.04 -2.01
CA LYS A 53 12.11 13.34 -1.88
C LYS A 53 11.58 12.69 -3.17
N LYS A 54 12.32 12.69 -4.27
CA LYS A 54 12.01 11.92 -5.48
C LYS A 54 12.23 10.43 -5.23
N LYS A 55 11.66 9.58 -6.09
CA LYS A 55 11.82 8.12 -6.00
C LYS A 55 13.30 7.73 -5.94
N ALA A 56 13.69 7.00 -4.89
CA ALA A 56 15.02 6.45 -4.73
C ALA A 56 15.20 5.19 -5.59
N SER A 57 16.38 5.07 -6.19
CA SER A 57 16.79 3.92 -7.00
C SER A 57 17.99 3.21 -6.42
N TYR A 58 18.65 3.82 -5.44
CA TYR A 58 19.86 3.35 -4.80
C TYR A 58 19.75 3.42 -3.29
N GLN A 59 20.54 2.60 -2.59
CA GLN A 59 20.65 2.61 -1.14
C GLN A 59 22.10 2.55 -0.67
N LYS A 60 22.38 3.16 0.48
CA LYS A 60 23.65 3.10 1.19
C LYS A 60 23.37 2.95 2.70
N GLY A 61 23.64 1.77 3.25
CA GLY A 61 23.11 1.42 4.58
C GLY A 61 21.58 1.53 4.58
N ASP A 62 21.03 2.22 5.56
CA ASP A 62 19.56 2.43 5.71
C ASP A 62 19.04 3.64 4.90
N LYS A 63 19.94 4.42 4.27
CA LYS A 63 19.56 5.63 3.54
C LYS A 63 19.31 5.36 2.06
N LEU A 64 18.33 6.05 1.51
CA LEU A 64 17.87 5.91 0.13
C LEU A 64 18.20 7.15 -0.70
N TYR A 65 18.67 6.94 -1.92
CA TYR A 65 19.10 7.99 -2.81
C TYR A 65 18.56 7.84 -4.23
N CYS A 66 18.24 8.94 -4.90
CA CYS A 66 18.18 8.95 -6.36
C CYS A 66 19.60 9.00 -6.94
N VAL A 67 19.75 8.74 -8.23
CA VAL A 67 21.08 8.69 -8.88
C VAL A 67 21.89 9.99 -8.71
N GLN A 68 21.21 11.14 -8.68
CA GLN A 68 21.85 12.46 -8.57
C GLN A 68 22.35 12.80 -7.16
N HIS A 69 21.78 12.14 -6.14
CA HIS A 69 22.06 12.43 -4.74
C HIS A 69 22.78 11.30 -4.01
N CYS A 70 23.32 10.32 -4.75
CA CYS A 70 24.31 9.41 -4.15
C CYS A 70 25.51 10.24 -3.66
N PRO A 71 26.00 10.01 -2.42
CA PRO A 71 27.11 10.78 -1.89
C PRO A 71 28.35 10.71 -2.80
N PRO A 72 29.11 11.79 -2.98
CA PRO A 72 30.27 11.80 -3.88
C PRO A 72 31.32 10.71 -3.60
N LEU A 73 31.54 10.42 -2.32
CA LEU A 73 32.46 9.36 -1.88
C LEU A 73 31.91 7.93 -2.08
N THR A 74 30.61 7.79 -2.30
CA THR A 74 29.96 6.50 -2.54
C THR A 74 28.96 6.64 -3.70
N PRO A 75 29.48 6.79 -4.94
CA PRO A 75 28.62 7.02 -6.10
C PRO A 75 27.73 5.82 -6.41
N ALA A 76 26.71 6.01 -7.24
CA ALA A 76 25.86 4.92 -7.71
C ALA A 76 26.68 3.84 -8.44
N LEU A 77 26.42 2.57 -8.13
CA LEU A 77 27.13 1.44 -8.73
C LEU A 77 26.89 1.40 -10.24
N ARG A 78 27.99 1.24 -10.99
CA ARG A 78 28.00 1.14 -12.46
C ARG A 78 28.57 -0.21 -12.89
N ASP A 79 28.25 -0.62 -14.12
CA ASP A 79 28.90 -1.77 -14.77
C ASP A 79 30.32 -1.42 -15.24
N LEU A 80 31.03 -2.42 -15.78
CA LEU A 80 32.40 -2.23 -16.29
C LEU A 80 32.49 -1.27 -17.49
N SER A 81 31.36 -1.01 -18.15
CA SER A 81 31.24 -0.04 -19.26
C SER A 81 30.81 1.35 -18.78
N GLY A 82 30.68 1.57 -17.46
CA GLY A 82 30.29 2.86 -16.89
C GLY A 82 28.78 3.13 -16.84
N ASN A 83 27.93 2.19 -17.28
CA ASN A 83 26.47 2.36 -17.22
C ASN A 83 25.92 2.13 -15.82
N LEU A 84 24.88 2.87 -15.46
CA LEU A 84 24.21 2.73 -14.17
C LEU A 84 23.51 1.38 -14.04
N LEU A 85 23.82 0.64 -12.99
CA LEU A 85 23.14 -0.59 -12.66
C LEU A 85 21.82 -0.27 -11.95
N ARG A 86 20.71 -0.72 -12.53
CA ARG A 86 19.36 -0.54 -11.96
C ARG A 86 18.86 -1.75 -11.16
N LYS A 87 19.61 -2.85 -11.20
CA LYS A 87 19.36 -4.10 -10.48
C LYS A 87 20.69 -4.71 -10.07
N VAL A 88 20.68 -5.50 -9.01
CA VAL A 88 21.86 -6.30 -8.64
C VAL A 88 22.10 -7.35 -9.75
N PRO A 89 23.26 -7.32 -10.43
CA PRO A 89 23.52 -8.21 -11.54
C PRO A 89 23.84 -9.65 -11.09
N ALA A 90 24.03 -10.54 -12.06
CA ALA A 90 24.43 -11.92 -11.81
C ALA A 90 25.78 -12.01 -11.08
N ALA A 91 26.03 -13.17 -10.43
CA ALA A 91 27.21 -13.39 -9.59
C ALA A 91 28.55 -13.11 -10.31
N GLN A 92 28.66 -13.51 -11.57
CA GLN A 92 29.87 -13.28 -12.37
C GLN A 92 30.20 -11.79 -12.54
N VAL A 93 29.18 -10.96 -12.84
CA VAL A 93 29.33 -9.51 -13.02
C VAL A 93 29.69 -8.83 -11.70
N ILE A 94 29.04 -9.20 -10.60
CA ILE A 94 29.34 -8.66 -9.25
C ILE A 94 30.78 -8.98 -8.84
N LYS A 95 31.24 -10.20 -9.07
CA LYS A 95 32.63 -10.60 -8.78
C LYS A 95 33.65 -9.82 -9.63
N ALA A 96 33.35 -9.63 -10.92
CA ALA A 96 34.18 -8.84 -11.81
C ALA A 96 34.27 -7.37 -11.38
N LEU A 97 33.11 -6.78 -10.98
CA LEU A 97 33.06 -5.42 -10.45
C LEU A 97 33.85 -5.27 -9.14
N ALA A 98 33.73 -6.24 -8.22
CA ALA A 98 34.51 -6.22 -6.99
C ALA A 98 36.01 -6.27 -7.28
N LYS A 99 36.46 -7.17 -8.17
CA LYS A 99 37.87 -7.25 -8.58
C LYS A 99 38.38 -5.96 -9.22
N SER A 100 37.62 -5.40 -10.16
CA SER A 100 38.01 -4.12 -10.82
C SER A 100 38.03 -2.94 -9.85
N SER A 101 37.29 -3.03 -8.74
CA SER A 101 37.27 -2.03 -7.66
C SER A 101 38.35 -2.27 -6.58
N GLY A 102 39.26 -3.23 -6.77
CA GLY A 102 40.36 -3.50 -5.86
C GLY A 102 40.05 -4.49 -4.72
N ALA A 103 39.03 -5.32 -4.86
CA ALA A 103 38.73 -6.37 -3.88
C ALA A 103 39.84 -7.45 -3.87
N SER A 104 40.15 -7.96 -2.66
CA SER A 104 41.04 -9.12 -2.52
C SER A 104 40.41 -10.39 -3.09
N ALA A 105 41.20 -11.47 -3.21
CA ALA A 105 40.72 -12.77 -3.67
C ALA A 105 39.57 -13.29 -2.79
N ASP A 106 39.63 -13.15 -1.48
CA ASP A 106 38.59 -13.58 -0.54
C ASP A 106 37.33 -12.70 -0.65
N GLN A 107 37.47 -11.39 -0.80
CA GLN A 107 36.38 -10.46 -0.96
C GLN A 107 35.65 -10.60 -2.30
N SER A 108 36.26 -11.21 -3.30
CA SER A 108 35.69 -11.48 -4.62
C SER A 108 35.35 -12.96 -4.87
N LYS A 109 35.55 -13.83 -3.89
CA LYS A 109 35.37 -15.29 -4.00
C LYS A 109 33.89 -15.68 -4.19
N THR A 110 33.00 -15.11 -3.40
CA THR A 110 31.55 -15.39 -3.48
C THR A 110 30.79 -14.14 -3.94
N LYS A 111 29.53 -14.32 -4.36
CA LYS A 111 28.64 -13.21 -4.69
C LYS A 111 28.40 -12.32 -3.47
N GLU A 112 28.14 -12.95 -2.34
CA GLU A 112 27.85 -12.31 -1.06
C GLU A 112 29.03 -11.45 -0.57
N ALA A 113 30.23 -12.01 -0.54
CA ALA A 113 31.45 -11.27 -0.17
C ALA A 113 31.69 -10.06 -1.10
N SER A 114 31.49 -10.24 -2.42
CA SER A 114 31.63 -9.17 -3.38
C SER A 114 30.57 -8.07 -3.18
N ILE A 115 29.33 -8.43 -2.84
CA ILE A 115 28.28 -7.46 -2.52
C ILE A 115 28.63 -6.67 -1.26
N VAL A 116 29.10 -7.33 -0.19
CA VAL A 116 29.52 -6.66 1.05
C VAL A 116 30.62 -5.64 0.74
N TYR A 117 31.68 -6.04 0.03
CA TYR A 117 32.77 -5.17 -0.36
C TYR A 117 32.31 -3.95 -1.18
N LEU A 118 31.47 -4.17 -2.17
CA LEU A 118 30.95 -3.10 -3.03
C LEU A 118 29.98 -2.18 -2.30
N LYS A 119 29.15 -2.70 -1.38
CA LYS A 119 28.24 -1.89 -0.56
C LYS A 119 28.95 -0.89 0.35
N GLU A 120 30.21 -1.16 0.73
CA GLU A 120 31.02 -0.20 1.48
C GLU A 120 31.47 1.00 0.65
N ARG A 121 31.57 0.85 -0.67
CA ARG A 121 32.18 1.84 -1.60
C ARG A 121 31.19 2.53 -2.51
N PHE A 122 30.03 1.91 -2.75
CA PHE A 122 29.03 2.39 -3.70
C PHE A 122 27.63 2.41 -3.09
N CYS A 123 26.79 3.29 -3.62
CA CYS A 123 25.34 3.15 -3.47
C CYS A 123 24.85 2.00 -4.35
N PHE A 124 24.20 1.03 -3.75
CA PHE A 124 23.69 -0.15 -4.43
C PHE A 124 22.29 0.08 -5.02
N PRO A 125 21.98 -0.56 -6.17
CA PRO A 125 20.60 -0.57 -6.64
C PRO A 125 19.66 -1.06 -5.54
N LYS A 126 18.57 -0.35 -5.33
CA LYS A 126 17.54 -0.75 -4.38
C LYS A 126 16.88 -2.05 -4.86
N ASP A 127 16.76 -3.01 -3.97
CA ASP A 127 16.04 -4.24 -4.29
C ASP A 127 14.60 -3.94 -4.72
N SER A 128 14.17 -4.59 -5.81
CA SER A 128 12.78 -4.49 -6.23
C SER A 128 11.89 -5.18 -5.20
N ALA A 129 10.81 -4.51 -4.80
CA ALA A 129 9.81 -5.17 -3.96
C ALA A 129 9.38 -6.51 -4.59
N PRO A 130 9.28 -7.58 -3.78
CA PRO A 130 8.90 -8.90 -4.28
C PRO A 130 7.56 -8.85 -5.03
N LYS A 131 7.41 -9.70 -6.03
CA LYS A 131 6.14 -9.79 -6.78
C LYS A 131 5.09 -10.49 -5.91
N VAL A 132 3.83 -10.02 -5.96
CA VAL A 132 2.70 -10.57 -5.17
C VAL A 132 2.54 -12.09 -5.31
N LYS A 133 2.89 -12.66 -6.45
CA LYS A 133 2.82 -14.12 -6.69
C LYS A 133 3.80 -14.95 -5.85
N ALA A 134 4.75 -14.33 -5.16
CA ALA A 134 5.75 -15.00 -4.32
C ALA A 134 5.33 -15.10 -2.85
N PHE A 135 4.16 -14.60 -2.46
CA PHE A 135 3.72 -14.60 -1.06
C PHE A 135 2.74 -15.73 -0.80
N ASP A 136 2.98 -16.41 0.32
CA ASP A 136 2.06 -17.39 0.87
C ASP A 136 0.90 -16.73 1.65
N LEU A 137 -0.06 -17.55 2.03
CA LEU A 137 -1.23 -17.09 2.77
C LEU A 137 -0.89 -16.70 4.21
N GLU A 138 0.19 -17.24 4.79
CA GLU A 138 0.64 -16.92 6.15
C GLU A 138 1.08 -15.45 6.21
N THR A 139 1.97 -15.03 5.30
CA THR A 139 2.42 -13.63 5.21
C THR A 139 1.26 -12.66 5.06
N ILE A 140 0.28 -13.00 4.21
CA ILE A 140 -0.91 -12.17 4.00
C ILE A 140 -1.77 -12.13 5.27
N HIS A 141 -1.97 -13.27 5.93
CA HIS A 141 -2.74 -13.36 7.17
C HIS A 141 -2.10 -12.55 8.30
N ASP A 142 -0.78 -12.65 8.46
CA ASP A 142 -0.04 -11.87 9.46
C ASP A 142 -0.20 -10.37 9.22
N GLY A 143 -0.10 -9.93 7.95
CA GLY A 143 -0.36 -8.53 7.59
C GLY A 143 -1.79 -8.08 7.91
N ILE A 144 -2.80 -8.92 7.65
CA ILE A 144 -4.19 -8.65 8.04
C ILE A 144 -4.31 -8.53 9.57
N LYS A 145 -3.73 -9.47 10.30
CA LYS A 145 -3.74 -9.47 11.77
C LYS A 145 -3.12 -8.19 12.32
N ASP A 146 -1.98 -7.77 11.79
CA ASP A 146 -1.30 -6.55 12.20
C ASP A 146 -2.16 -5.30 11.95
N VAL A 147 -2.81 -5.19 10.80
CA VAL A 147 -3.74 -4.08 10.51
C VAL A 147 -4.90 -4.06 11.49
N VAL A 148 -5.53 -5.21 11.75
CA VAL A 148 -6.68 -5.31 12.66
C VAL A 148 -6.25 -4.99 14.10
N MET A 149 -5.09 -5.49 14.54
CA MET A 149 -4.59 -5.25 15.90
C MET A 149 -4.22 -3.78 16.14
N ARG A 150 -3.53 -3.13 15.18
CA ARG A 150 -3.20 -1.70 15.28
C ARG A 150 -4.43 -0.81 15.39
N ASN A 151 -5.52 -1.21 14.75
CA ASN A 151 -6.77 -0.46 14.70
C ASN A 151 -7.89 -1.07 15.57
N LYS A 152 -7.55 -2.01 16.48
CA LYS A 152 -8.52 -2.79 17.25
C LYS A 152 -9.54 -1.92 17.97
N THR A 153 -9.08 -0.91 18.71
CA THR A 153 -9.95 -0.02 19.47
C THR A 153 -10.94 0.73 18.56
N LEU A 154 -10.45 1.23 17.41
CA LEU A 154 -11.30 1.92 16.45
C LEU A 154 -12.31 0.98 15.81
N PHE A 155 -11.87 -0.21 15.35
CA PHE A 155 -12.74 -1.16 14.67
C PHE A 155 -13.75 -1.81 15.61
N SER A 156 -13.40 -2.10 16.87
CA SER A 156 -14.34 -2.61 17.89
C SER A 156 -15.42 -1.59 18.26
N SER A 157 -15.13 -0.29 18.11
CA SER A 157 -16.14 0.76 18.36
C SER A 157 -17.17 0.92 17.23
N CYS A 158 -16.97 0.24 16.11
CA CYS A 158 -17.92 0.26 15.00
C CYS A 158 -19.16 -0.58 15.29
N THR A 159 -20.30 -0.17 14.76
CA THR A 159 -21.53 -0.99 14.76
C THR A 159 -21.56 -1.96 13.58
N HIS A 160 -21.00 -1.53 12.46
CA HIS A 160 -20.98 -2.30 11.21
C HIS A 160 -19.62 -2.24 10.52
N ILE A 161 -19.25 -3.35 9.90
CA ILE A 161 -18.08 -3.48 9.01
C ILE A 161 -18.58 -3.90 7.63
N TYR A 162 -18.17 -3.17 6.60
CA TYR A 162 -18.48 -3.47 5.21
C TYR A 162 -17.24 -3.96 4.48
N LEU A 163 -17.30 -5.16 3.92
CA LEU A 163 -16.22 -5.74 3.10
C LEU A 163 -16.67 -5.81 1.65
N GLU A 164 -15.85 -5.34 0.73
CA GLU A 164 -16.11 -5.56 -0.69
C GLU A 164 -16.16 -7.05 -1.01
N ASN A 165 -17.23 -7.51 -1.65
CA ASN A 165 -17.39 -8.92 -2.01
C ASN A 165 -16.58 -9.25 -3.26
N GLN A 166 -15.53 -10.03 -3.08
CA GLN A 166 -14.66 -10.48 -4.18
C GLN A 166 -15.25 -11.67 -4.93
N PRO A 167 -15.22 -11.66 -6.28
CA PRO A 167 -15.73 -12.78 -7.09
C PRO A 167 -14.81 -14.00 -6.97
N ALA A 168 -15.36 -15.14 -6.54
CA ALA A 168 -14.58 -16.35 -6.27
C ALA A 168 -13.90 -16.91 -7.54
N PHE A 169 -14.59 -16.92 -8.67
CA PHE A 169 -14.08 -17.52 -9.90
C PHE A 169 -13.06 -16.64 -10.65
N LYS A 170 -13.22 -15.32 -10.61
CA LYS A 170 -12.32 -14.39 -11.31
C LYS A 170 -11.02 -14.14 -10.56
N ASN A 171 -11.05 -14.16 -9.25
CA ASN A 171 -9.89 -13.88 -8.42
C ASN A 171 -9.95 -14.67 -7.09
N PRO A 172 -9.65 -15.99 -7.12
CA PRO A 172 -9.74 -16.84 -5.93
C PRO A 172 -8.79 -16.40 -4.81
N VAL A 173 -7.62 -15.85 -5.14
CA VAL A 173 -6.67 -15.32 -4.14
C VAL A 173 -7.28 -14.15 -3.37
N MET A 174 -7.90 -13.19 -4.07
CA MET A 174 -8.55 -12.06 -3.40
C MET A 174 -9.76 -12.50 -2.57
N LYS A 175 -10.46 -13.57 -3.01
CA LYS A 175 -11.54 -14.18 -2.20
C LYS A 175 -10.98 -14.78 -0.91
N SER A 176 -9.84 -15.46 -0.96
CA SER A 176 -9.15 -15.98 0.24
C SER A 176 -8.75 -14.85 1.19
N VAL A 177 -8.18 -13.74 0.68
CA VAL A 177 -7.85 -12.55 1.47
C VAL A 177 -9.09 -11.98 2.16
N GLN A 178 -10.20 -11.86 1.43
CA GLN A 178 -11.48 -11.42 1.99
C GLN A 178 -11.95 -12.31 3.14
N MET A 179 -11.87 -13.64 2.98
CA MET A 179 -12.31 -14.58 4.01
C MET A 179 -11.38 -14.57 5.22
N MET A 180 -10.07 -14.43 5.01
CA MET A 180 -9.11 -14.24 6.11
C MET A 180 -9.40 -12.95 6.89
N LEU A 181 -9.61 -11.83 6.20
CA LEU A 181 -9.97 -10.57 6.86
C LEU A 181 -11.28 -10.71 7.64
N PHE A 182 -12.32 -11.32 7.05
CA PHE A 182 -13.59 -11.58 7.73
C PHE A 182 -13.38 -12.39 9.01
N ALA A 183 -12.64 -13.51 8.94
CA ALA A 183 -12.38 -14.38 10.09
C ALA A 183 -11.56 -13.64 11.17
N THR A 184 -10.53 -12.90 10.78
CA THR A 184 -9.67 -12.15 11.71
C THR A 184 -10.47 -11.06 12.44
N LEU A 185 -11.30 -10.29 11.74
CA LEU A 185 -12.18 -9.29 12.36
C LEU A 185 -13.14 -9.93 13.37
N ARG A 186 -13.77 -11.06 13.01
CA ARG A 186 -14.68 -11.79 13.89
C ARG A 186 -14.01 -12.38 15.12
N THR A 187 -12.73 -12.74 15.03
CA THR A 187 -11.97 -13.37 16.12
C THR A 187 -11.31 -12.35 17.05
N LEU A 188 -10.80 -11.24 16.52
CA LEU A 188 -9.97 -10.30 17.29
C LEU A 188 -10.72 -9.10 17.86
N LEU A 189 -11.89 -8.75 17.29
CA LEU A 189 -12.67 -7.61 17.79
C LEU A 189 -13.60 -8.02 18.92
N ASP A 190 -13.69 -7.16 19.94
CA ASP A 190 -14.62 -7.31 21.06
C ASP A 190 -15.03 -5.89 21.52
N PRO A 191 -16.33 -5.52 21.48
CA PRO A 191 -17.42 -6.28 20.89
C PRO A 191 -17.24 -6.51 19.39
N VAL A 192 -17.83 -7.59 18.87
CA VAL A 192 -17.76 -7.94 17.45
C VAL A 192 -18.80 -7.15 16.66
N PRO A 193 -18.41 -6.22 15.76
CA PRO A 193 -19.35 -5.51 14.90
C PRO A 193 -20.06 -6.45 13.92
N ARG A 194 -21.23 -6.01 13.39
CA ARG A 194 -21.90 -6.75 12.31
C ARG A 194 -21.11 -6.64 11.01
N VAL A 195 -20.58 -7.76 10.50
CA VAL A 195 -19.79 -7.78 9.25
C VAL A 195 -20.71 -8.12 8.07
N LEU A 196 -20.70 -7.27 7.05
CA LEU A 196 -21.55 -7.35 5.85
C LEU A 196 -20.68 -7.37 4.59
N LEU A 197 -21.06 -8.21 3.61
CA LEU A 197 -20.43 -8.25 2.30
C LEU A 197 -21.19 -7.34 1.33
N VAL A 198 -20.50 -6.44 0.64
CA VAL A 198 -21.08 -5.47 -0.29
C VAL A 198 -20.61 -5.75 -1.72
N HIS A 199 -21.52 -5.86 -2.66
CA HIS A 199 -21.17 -6.05 -4.07
C HIS A 199 -20.59 -4.77 -4.69
N ALA A 200 -19.43 -4.90 -5.35
CA ALA A 200 -18.77 -3.82 -6.07
C ALA A 200 -19.64 -3.18 -7.18
N GLY A 201 -20.56 -3.94 -7.76
CA GLY A 201 -21.41 -3.49 -8.86
C GLY A 201 -22.44 -2.40 -8.52
N ARG A 202 -22.64 -2.07 -7.23
CA ARG A 202 -23.53 -0.98 -6.81
C ARG A 202 -22.86 0.41 -6.82
N LYS A 203 -21.54 0.46 -7.04
CA LYS A 203 -20.77 1.72 -6.99
C LYS A 203 -21.07 2.66 -8.16
N THR A 204 -21.61 2.14 -9.28
CA THR A 204 -21.92 2.94 -10.48
C THR A 204 -23.00 2.24 -11.31
N GLU A 205 -24.27 2.56 -11.08
CA GLU A 205 -25.33 2.26 -12.03
C GLU A 205 -25.09 3.09 -13.31
N GLY A 206 -24.89 2.42 -14.45
CA GLY A 206 -24.76 3.08 -15.76
C GLY A 206 -23.36 3.09 -16.41
N ALA A 207 -22.29 2.60 -15.75
CA ALA A 207 -20.96 2.59 -16.36
C ALA A 207 -20.78 1.49 -17.42
N THR A 208 -20.06 1.81 -18.51
CA THR A 208 -19.70 0.90 -19.61
C THR A 208 -18.90 -0.32 -19.12
N LYS A 209 -19.03 -1.48 -19.80
CA LYS A 209 -18.28 -2.70 -19.49
C LYS A 209 -16.89 -2.63 -20.15
N GLY A 210 -15.84 -3.14 -19.47
CA GLY A 210 -14.47 -3.21 -20.00
C GLY A 210 -13.48 -2.29 -19.31
N ASP A 211 -12.26 -2.16 -19.87
CA ASP A 211 -11.15 -1.39 -19.29
C ASP A 211 -11.41 0.13 -19.25
N GLU A 212 -12.13 0.67 -20.25
CA GLU A 212 -12.56 2.06 -20.27
C GLU A 212 -13.54 2.33 -19.14
N GLY A 213 -14.57 1.49 -19.00
CA GLY A 213 -15.50 1.60 -17.88
C GLY A 213 -14.87 1.41 -16.50
N TYR A 214 -13.71 0.73 -16.40
CA TYR A 214 -12.95 0.65 -15.15
C TYR A 214 -12.32 1.98 -14.77
N LYS A 215 -11.72 2.70 -15.73
CA LYS A 215 -11.15 4.04 -15.50
C LYS A 215 -12.24 5.06 -15.17
N GLU A 216 -13.36 5.01 -15.87
CA GLU A 216 -14.52 5.88 -15.60
C GLU A 216 -15.05 5.69 -14.18
N ARG A 217 -15.21 4.43 -13.73
CA ARG A 217 -15.65 4.12 -12.35
C ARG A 217 -14.69 4.66 -11.31
N LYS A 218 -13.36 4.51 -11.52
CA LYS A 218 -12.35 5.05 -10.58
C LYS A 218 -12.40 6.56 -10.49
N ASN A 219 -12.50 7.24 -11.63
CA ASN A 219 -12.63 8.69 -11.65
C ASN A 219 -13.94 9.14 -10.97
N ALA A 220 -15.05 8.46 -11.23
CA ALA A 220 -16.33 8.77 -10.61
C ALA A 220 -16.32 8.64 -9.08
N SER A 221 -15.63 7.62 -8.53
CA SER A 221 -15.47 7.48 -7.09
C SER A 221 -14.62 8.61 -6.50
N GLU A 222 -13.51 8.98 -7.16
CA GLU A 222 -12.64 10.09 -6.76
C GLU A 222 -13.39 11.43 -6.80
N ASP A 223 -14.12 11.72 -7.88
CA ASP A 223 -14.92 12.94 -8.04
C ASP A 223 -16.02 13.05 -6.97
N ARG A 224 -16.70 11.93 -6.68
CA ARG A 224 -17.72 11.86 -5.62
C ARG A 224 -17.14 12.21 -4.25
N VAL A 225 -15.93 11.74 -3.94
CA VAL A 225 -15.23 12.05 -2.69
C VAL A 225 -14.88 13.55 -2.63
N VAL A 226 -14.29 14.10 -3.69
CA VAL A 226 -13.96 15.54 -3.76
C VAL A 226 -15.20 16.40 -3.57
N GLU A 227 -16.32 16.04 -4.22
CA GLU A 227 -17.59 16.75 -4.07
C GLU A 227 -18.16 16.64 -2.66
N ALA A 228 -18.04 15.47 -2.01
CA ALA A 228 -18.50 15.28 -0.63
C ALA A 228 -17.75 16.18 0.37
N PHE A 229 -16.45 16.40 0.17
CA PHE A 229 -15.66 17.34 0.98
C PHE A 229 -16.04 18.80 0.68
N LYS A 230 -16.14 19.17 -0.60
CA LYS A 230 -16.52 20.54 -1.03
C LYS A 230 -17.89 20.95 -0.52
N SER A 231 -18.86 20.03 -0.58
CA SER A 231 -20.22 20.25 -0.09
C SER A 231 -20.38 20.11 1.42
N LYS A 232 -19.26 19.85 2.15
CA LYS A 232 -19.24 19.63 3.60
C LYS A 232 -20.13 18.47 4.08
N LYS A 233 -20.48 17.54 3.19
CA LYS A 233 -21.17 16.29 3.53
C LYS A 233 -20.29 15.31 4.31
N VAL A 234 -18.98 15.49 4.20
CA VAL A 234 -17.96 14.70 4.89
C VAL A 234 -16.93 15.65 5.47
N SER A 235 -16.49 15.39 6.70
CA SER A 235 -15.36 16.05 7.34
C SER A 235 -14.35 15.00 7.85
N MET A 236 -13.16 15.44 8.26
CA MET A 236 -12.10 14.55 8.70
C MET A 236 -11.42 15.11 9.94
N THR A 237 -11.13 14.25 10.93
CA THR A 237 -10.51 14.67 12.19
C THR A 237 -9.00 14.51 12.20
N CYS A 238 -8.45 13.63 11.35
CA CYS A 238 -7.03 13.22 11.42
C CYS A 238 -6.11 13.90 10.39
N HIS A 239 -6.65 14.57 9.36
CA HIS A 239 -5.89 15.23 8.28
C HIS A 239 -6.66 16.43 7.69
N GLU A 240 -5.99 17.21 6.84
CA GLU A 240 -6.58 18.36 6.15
C GLU A 240 -7.49 17.98 4.95
N GLY A 241 -8.44 17.06 5.17
CA GLY A 241 -9.55 16.79 4.27
C GLY A 241 -9.14 16.44 2.83
N VAL A 242 -9.63 17.22 1.87
CA VAL A 242 -9.44 16.96 0.44
C VAL A 242 -7.98 17.03 -0.01
N ASP A 243 -7.17 17.92 0.57
CA ASP A 243 -5.76 18.09 0.17
C ASP A 243 -4.95 16.85 0.51
N TRP A 244 -5.17 16.27 1.70
CA TRP A 244 -4.55 14.99 2.04
C TRP A 244 -4.96 13.88 1.06
N PHE A 245 -6.24 13.79 0.70
CA PHE A 245 -6.73 12.79 -0.25
C PHE A 245 -6.10 12.95 -1.63
N MET A 246 -5.98 14.17 -2.14
CA MET A 246 -5.48 14.44 -3.50
C MET A 246 -4.01 14.05 -3.70
N ILE A 247 -3.20 14.06 -2.66
CA ILE A 247 -1.78 13.68 -2.74
C ILE A 247 -1.55 12.17 -2.61
N GLN A 248 -2.59 11.37 -2.29
CA GLN A 248 -2.44 9.93 -2.12
C GLN A 248 -2.20 9.21 -3.46
N LYS A 249 -1.23 8.26 -3.49
CA LYS A 249 -0.87 7.52 -4.71
C LYS A 249 -1.96 6.57 -5.20
N LYS A 250 -2.76 6.02 -4.29
CA LYS A 250 -3.82 5.05 -4.53
C LYS A 250 -5.16 5.59 -4.03
N LYS A 251 -5.43 6.85 -4.36
CA LYS A 251 -6.64 7.55 -3.94
C LYS A 251 -7.93 6.89 -4.40
N SER A 252 -7.93 6.16 -5.53
CA SER A 252 -9.12 5.43 -6.00
C SER A 252 -9.57 4.35 -5.03
N ASP A 253 -8.63 3.60 -4.42
CA ASP A 253 -8.96 2.52 -3.49
C ASP A 253 -9.49 3.13 -2.16
N LEU A 254 -8.91 4.26 -1.75
CA LEU A 254 -9.43 5.07 -0.64
C LEU A 254 -10.83 5.63 -0.95
N ALA A 255 -11.03 6.18 -2.15
CA ALA A 255 -12.33 6.70 -2.57
C ALA A 255 -13.42 5.63 -2.54
N ASP A 256 -13.10 4.43 -2.99
CA ASP A 256 -14.03 3.30 -2.98
C ASP A 256 -14.50 2.96 -1.55
N CYS A 257 -13.59 2.99 -0.56
CA CYS A 257 -13.94 2.79 0.84
C CYS A 257 -14.88 3.87 1.38
N LEU A 258 -14.56 5.15 1.12
CA LEU A 258 -15.41 6.26 1.58
C LEU A 258 -16.78 6.25 0.88
N CYS A 259 -16.84 5.91 -0.40
CA CYS A 259 -18.11 5.73 -1.11
C CYS A 259 -18.96 4.63 -0.47
N MET A 260 -18.35 3.48 -0.07
CA MET A 260 -19.06 2.43 0.66
C MET A 260 -19.61 2.92 2.01
N VAL A 261 -18.85 3.74 2.74
CA VAL A 261 -19.30 4.36 3.99
C VAL A 261 -20.49 5.27 3.74
N MET A 262 -20.43 6.17 2.75
CA MET A 262 -21.53 7.09 2.42
C MET A 262 -22.80 6.34 1.97
N ASP A 263 -22.66 5.28 1.17
CA ASP A 263 -23.79 4.46 0.72
C ASP A 263 -24.42 3.66 1.87
N ALA A 264 -23.62 3.20 2.84
CA ALA A 264 -24.09 2.54 4.04
C ALA A 264 -24.80 3.52 4.98
N ALA A 265 -24.26 4.74 5.12
CA ALA A 265 -24.86 5.81 5.91
C ALA A 265 -26.29 6.13 5.46
N GLY A 266 -26.50 6.26 4.16
CA GLY A 266 -27.84 6.50 3.59
C GLY A 266 -28.88 5.43 3.90
N LYS A 267 -28.44 4.18 4.18
CA LYS A 267 -29.34 3.05 4.50
C LYS A 267 -29.60 2.87 6.00
N LEU A 268 -28.74 3.40 6.85
CA LEU A 268 -28.91 3.31 8.31
C LEU A 268 -29.79 4.44 8.87
N VAL A 269 -30.08 5.44 8.06
CA VAL A 269 -30.89 6.63 8.43
C VAL A 269 -32.36 6.49 7.95
N THR A 270 -32.62 5.54 7.04
CA THR A 270 -33.98 5.16 6.62
C THR A 270 -34.50 4.00 7.44
#